data_f7b6150a8b95f2d5b416a8a77dba121c
#
_entry.id   f7b6150a8b95f2d5b416a8a77dba121c
#
_cell.length_a   1.000
_cell.length_b   1.000
_cell.length_c   1.000
_cell.angle_alpha   90.00
_cell.angle_beta   90.00
_cell.angle_gamma   90.00
#
_symmetry.space_group_name_H-M   'P 1'
#
loop_
_entity.id
_entity.type
_entity.pdbx_description
1 polymer ?
#
loop_
_entity_poly.entity_id
_entity_poly.type
_entity_poly.pdbx_seq_one_letter_code
_entity_poly.pdbx_strand_id
1 'polypeptide(L)'
;KALWGKLYGQWLCEACVFVFDFDTFSADTIFKLIEKYNISTFCAPPTLYRILIRMDMSKYNLSSLRYCTTAGEALNPEVFDVFKEKTGFTIYEGFGQTETTLTIGNLENTTPRPGSMGKASPMYDVRIMKADGTFAAPGETGEIVINIADGAPDGLFMEYYRDPQRTAEVMHDGFYHTGDTAYQDEDGYFWFVGRVDDIIKVAGYRVGPFEIENEIMR
;
A
#
# COMPACT_ATOMS: atom_id res chain seq x y z
N LYS A 1 -2.79 -9.07 -1.25
CA LYS A 1 -1.70 -8.60 -0.37
C LYS A 1 -0.81 -9.72 0.16
N ALA A 2 -1.40 -10.66 0.91
CA ALA A 2 -0.62 -11.70 1.58
C ALA A 2 0.10 -12.62 0.60
N LEU A 3 -0.53 -12.98 -0.50
CA LEU A 3 0.02 -13.95 -1.43
C LEU A 3 1.23 -13.41 -2.19
N TRP A 4 1.09 -12.25 -2.84
CA TRP A 4 2.16 -11.72 -3.69
C TRP A 4 3.34 -11.18 -2.88
N GLY A 5 3.08 -10.28 -1.92
CA GLY A 5 4.14 -9.60 -1.20
C GLY A 5 4.77 -10.39 -0.05
N LYS A 6 4.07 -11.41 0.49
CA LYS A 6 4.54 -12.13 1.68
C LYS A 6 4.85 -13.61 1.46
N LEU A 7 4.38 -14.20 0.40
CA LEU A 7 4.57 -15.61 0.10
C LEU A 7 5.27 -15.82 -1.23
N TYR A 8 4.59 -15.55 -2.34
CA TYR A 8 5.13 -15.85 -3.66
C TYR A 8 6.35 -15.00 -4.02
N GLY A 9 6.33 -13.69 -3.70
CA GLY A 9 7.49 -12.82 -3.93
C GLY A 9 8.73 -13.28 -3.16
N GLN A 10 8.55 -13.72 -1.91
CA GLN A 10 9.66 -14.26 -1.11
C GLN A 10 10.19 -15.57 -1.70
N TRP A 11 9.32 -16.47 -2.14
CA TRP A 11 9.75 -17.72 -2.78
C TRP A 11 10.46 -17.49 -4.10
N LEU A 12 10.00 -16.56 -4.93
CA LEU A 12 10.69 -16.19 -6.16
C LEU A 12 12.12 -15.65 -5.91
N CYS A 13 12.34 -15.02 -4.77
CA CYS A 13 13.65 -14.55 -4.34
C CYS A 13 14.43 -15.60 -3.51
N GLU A 14 13.95 -16.86 -3.46
CA GLU A 14 14.55 -17.94 -2.65
C GLU A 14 14.69 -17.58 -1.15
N ALA A 15 13.85 -16.66 -0.66
CA ALA A 15 13.88 -16.23 0.73
C ALA A 15 13.13 -17.19 1.63
N CYS A 16 13.61 -17.33 2.86
CA CYS A 16 12.91 -18.08 3.91
C CYS A 16 11.68 -17.32 4.38
N VAL A 17 10.52 -17.94 4.31
CA VAL A 17 9.27 -17.39 4.82
C VAL A 17 9.05 -17.87 6.25
N PHE A 18 9.07 -16.94 7.21
CA PHE A 18 8.75 -17.23 8.60
C PHE A 18 7.23 -17.29 8.78
N VAL A 19 6.74 -18.41 9.29
CA VAL A 19 5.31 -18.64 9.57
C VAL A 19 5.13 -18.85 11.05
N PHE A 20 4.19 -18.12 11.65
CA PHE A 20 3.84 -18.24 13.04
C PHE A 20 2.32 -18.22 13.20
N ASP A 21 1.79 -19.22 13.86
CA ASP A 21 0.38 -19.33 14.22
C ASP A 21 0.15 -18.84 15.64
N PHE A 22 -0.91 -18.06 15.87
CA PHE A 22 -1.25 -17.53 17.18
C PHE A 22 -2.77 -17.41 17.36
N ASP A 23 -3.24 -17.80 18.53
CA ASP A 23 -4.67 -17.66 18.89
C ASP A 23 -5.04 -16.19 19.20
N THR A 24 -4.12 -15.47 19.84
CA THR A 24 -4.32 -14.07 20.23
C THR A 24 -3.12 -13.23 19.83
N PHE A 25 -3.40 -12.11 19.18
CA PHE A 25 -2.35 -11.16 18.79
C PHE A 25 -1.67 -10.55 20.03
N SER A 26 -0.34 -10.52 20.00
CA SER A 26 0.49 -9.85 21.01
C SER A 26 1.68 -9.14 20.35
N ALA A 27 1.76 -7.81 20.53
CA ALA A 27 2.88 -7.01 20.03
C ALA A 27 4.23 -7.45 20.66
N ASP A 28 4.22 -7.79 21.96
CA ASP A 28 5.38 -8.34 22.66
C ASP A 28 5.89 -9.62 22.01
N THR A 29 4.97 -10.52 21.66
CA THR A 29 5.33 -11.76 20.96
C THR A 29 5.97 -11.50 19.61
N ILE A 30 5.45 -10.55 18.82
CA ILE A 30 6.03 -10.19 17.51
C ILE A 30 7.49 -9.74 17.66
N PHE A 31 7.78 -8.83 18.60
CA PHE A 31 9.15 -8.36 18.80
C PHE A 31 10.09 -9.48 19.29
N LYS A 32 9.63 -10.33 20.19
CA LYS A 32 10.39 -11.53 20.65
C LYS A 32 10.68 -12.50 19.51
N LEU A 33 9.76 -12.67 18.56
CA LEU A 33 9.97 -13.51 17.39
C LEU A 33 10.98 -12.90 16.43
N ILE A 34 10.91 -11.58 16.19
CA ILE A 34 11.88 -10.87 15.37
C ILE A 34 13.29 -11.05 15.94
N GLU A 35 13.47 -10.84 17.23
CA GLU A 35 14.73 -11.02 17.94
C GLU A 35 15.21 -12.46 17.91
N LYS A 36 14.35 -13.41 18.32
CA LYS A 36 14.71 -14.84 18.46
C LYS A 36 15.13 -15.48 17.14
N TYR A 37 14.44 -15.14 16.04
CA TYR A 37 14.67 -15.77 14.74
C TYR A 37 15.46 -14.90 13.77
N ASN A 38 15.97 -13.75 14.22
CA ASN A 38 16.72 -12.80 13.40
C ASN A 38 15.97 -12.44 12.11
N ILE A 39 14.70 -12.11 12.23
CA ILE A 39 13.86 -11.76 11.08
C ILE A 39 14.40 -10.48 10.45
N SER A 40 14.67 -10.50 9.15
CA SER A 40 15.25 -9.38 8.42
C SER A 40 14.22 -8.51 7.70
N THR A 41 13.08 -9.08 7.33
CA THR A 41 12.01 -8.36 6.63
C THR A 41 10.70 -8.51 7.39
N PHE A 42 10.08 -7.38 7.71
CA PHE A 42 8.79 -7.36 8.41
C PHE A 42 7.75 -6.62 7.59
N CYS A 43 6.68 -7.31 7.23
CA CYS A 43 5.56 -6.74 6.49
C CYS A 43 4.27 -6.86 7.30
N ALA A 44 3.65 -5.74 7.61
CA ALA A 44 2.43 -5.68 8.41
C ALA A 44 1.48 -4.58 7.90
N PRO A 45 0.16 -4.69 8.15
CA PRO A 45 -0.76 -3.59 7.84
C PRO A 45 -0.52 -2.38 8.77
N PRO A 46 -0.90 -1.16 8.37
CA PRO A 46 -0.79 0.05 9.19
C PRO A 46 -1.41 -0.08 10.58
N THR A 47 -2.56 -0.75 10.67
CA THR A 47 -3.22 -1.05 11.95
C THR A 47 -2.28 -1.77 12.94
N LEU A 48 -1.46 -2.69 12.45
CA LEU A 48 -0.49 -3.38 13.30
C LEU A 48 0.62 -2.42 13.76
N TYR A 49 1.19 -1.63 12.84
CA TYR A 49 2.20 -0.63 13.20
C TYR A 49 1.69 0.36 14.25
N ARG A 50 0.41 0.80 14.17
CA ARG A 50 -0.23 1.63 15.20
C ARG A 50 -0.20 1.01 16.60
N ILE A 51 -0.32 -0.31 16.69
CA ILE A 51 -0.20 -1.01 17.98
C ILE A 51 1.27 -1.10 18.40
N LEU A 52 2.16 -1.44 17.47
CA LEU A 52 3.59 -1.61 17.76
C LEU A 52 4.25 -0.33 18.26
N ILE A 53 3.92 0.84 17.70
CA ILE A 53 4.51 2.13 18.13
C ILE A 53 4.15 2.53 19.57
N ARG A 54 3.10 1.93 20.16
CA ARG A 54 2.72 2.15 21.57
C ARG A 54 3.57 1.36 22.56
N MET A 55 4.33 0.38 22.05
CA MET A 55 5.22 -0.43 22.88
C MET A 55 6.56 0.26 23.14
N ASP A 56 7.20 -0.13 24.23
CA ASP A 56 8.60 0.18 24.50
C ASP A 56 9.50 -0.79 23.70
N MET A 57 9.87 -0.36 22.50
CA MET A 57 10.65 -1.17 21.57
C MET A 57 12.13 -1.29 21.98
N SER A 58 12.62 -0.44 22.89
CA SER A 58 14.01 -0.48 23.38
C SER A 58 14.36 -1.76 24.13
N LYS A 59 13.33 -2.52 24.55
CA LYS A 59 13.49 -3.80 25.26
C LYS A 59 13.87 -4.97 24.36
N TYR A 60 13.83 -4.79 23.04
CA TYR A 60 14.03 -5.87 22.08
C TYR A 60 15.21 -5.56 21.17
N ASN A 61 15.97 -6.58 20.81
CA ASN A 61 17.01 -6.45 19.80
C ASN A 61 16.40 -6.59 18.39
N LEU A 62 16.16 -5.46 17.74
CA LEU A 62 15.61 -5.40 16.38
C LEU A 62 16.69 -5.23 15.30
N SER A 63 17.97 -5.37 15.63
CA SER A 63 19.10 -5.11 14.71
C SER A 63 19.15 -6.02 13.48
N SER A 64 18.43 -7.13 13.50
CA SER A 64 18.27 -8.01 12.33
C SER A 64 17.37 -7.43 11.24
N LEU A 65 16.45 -6.51 11.60
CA LEU A 65 15.56 -5.88 10.63
C LEU A 65 16.37 -5.04 9.62
N ARG A 66 16.00 -5.15 8.37
CA ARG A 66 16.55 -4.38 7.25
C ARG A 66 15.48 -3.69 6.44
N TYR A 67 14.31 -4.33 6.33
CA TYR A 67 13.24 -3.85 5.47
C TYR A 67 11.88 -4.02 6.15
N CYS A 68 11.24 -2.89 6.46
CA CYS A 68 9.91 -2.85 7.06
C CYS A 68 8.93 -2.33 6.01
N THR A 69 7.87 -3.08 5.73
CA THR A 69 6.91 -2.73 4.69
C THR A 69 5.48 -2.74 5.21
N THR A 70 4.66 -1.92 4.58
CA THR A 70 3.22 -1.90 4.82
C THR A 70 2.45 -1.80 3.52
N ALA A 71 1.26 -2.33 3.51
CA ALA A 71 0.33 -2.19 2.40
C ALA A 71 -1.10 -2.46 2.88
N GLY A 72 -2.05 -1.90 2.11
CA GLY A 72 -3.39 -2.31 2.22
C GLY A 72 -4.36 -1.41 2.90
N GLU A 73 -3.87 -0.54 3.64
CA GLU A 73 -4.50 0.65 4.18
C GLU A 73 -3.47 1.76 4.00
N ALA A 74 -3.88 3.00 3.95
CA ALA A 74 -2.94 4.10 3.92
C ALA A 74 -2.22 4.22 5.27
N LEU A 75 -0.91 4.46 5.23
CA LEU A 75 -0.11 4.64 6.44
C LEU A 75 -0.21 6.08 6.93
N ASN A 76 -0.66 6.26 8.17
CA ASN A 76 -0.67 7.56 8.80
C ASN A 76 0.76 8.10 8.98
N PRO A 77 1.04 9.38 8.61
CA PRO A 77 2.35 9.99 8.75
C PRO A 77 2.93 9.91 10.18
N GLU A 78 2.10 10.08 11.21
CA GLU A 78 2.54 9.97 12.60
C GLU A 78 3.09 8.58 12.92
N VAL A 79 2.43 7.52 12.43
CA VAL A 79 2.91 6.14 12.63
C VAL A 79 4.27 5.93 11.98
N PHE A 80 4.47 6.48 10.78
CA PHE A 80 5.75 6.44 10.08
C PHE A 80 6.85 7.13 10.89
N ASP A 81 6.61 8.36 11.35
CA ASP A 81 7.59 9.17 12.05
C ASP A 81 7.95 8.57 13.42
N VAL A 82 6.94 8.18 14.22
CA VAL A 82 7.16 7.57 15.55
C VAL A 82 7.88 6.22 15.43
N PHE A 83 7.55 5.40 14.44
CA PHE A 83 8.25 4.13 14.23
C PHE A 83 9.72 4.36 13.89
N LYS A 84 9.99 5.30 12.98
CA LYS A 84 11.35 5.68 12.59
C LYS A 84 12.15 6.27 13.75
N GLU A 85 11.55 7.15 14.55
CA GLU A 85 12.18 7.73 15.75
C GLU A 85 12.58 6.64 16.75
N LYS A 86 11.66 5.71 17.05
CA LYS A 86 11.87 4.66 18.06
C LYS A 86 12.82 3.55 17.62
N THR A 87 12.90 3.25 16.33
CA THR A 87 13.62 2.06 15.84
C THR A 87 14.78 2.38 14.91
N GLY A 88 14.81 3.58 14.33
CA GLY A 88 15.74 3.94 13.24
C GLY A 88 15.33 3.38 11.87
N PHE A 89 14.32 2.50 11.78
CA PHE A 89 13.87 1.90 10.53
C PHE A 89 12.80 2.72 9.84
N THR A 90 12.85 2.72 8.51
CA THR A 90 11.83 3.34 7.67
C THR A 90 10.79 2.30 7.25
N ILE A 91 9.51 2.68 7.26
CA ILE A 91 8.43 1.87 6.71
C ILE A 91 8.25 2.21 5.23
N TYR A 92 8.32 1.21 4.37
CA TYR A 92 8.08 1.34 2.94
C TYR A 92 6.64 0.96 2.63
N GLU A 93 5.85 1.97 2.26
CA GLU A 93 4.45 1.78 1.89
C GLU A 93 4.33 1.35 0.43
N GLY A 94 3.32 0.52 0.15
CA GLY A 94 2.99 0.11 -1.20
C GLY A 94 1.49 -0.11 -1.38
N PHE A 95 1.01 0.23 -2.56
CA PHE A 95 -0.36 0.04 -3.01
C PHE A 95 -0.43 -1.04 -4.08
N GLY A 96 -1.44 -1.84 -4.00
CA GLY A 96 -1.83 -2.85 -4.96
C GLY A 96 -3.07 -3.57 -4.46
N GLN A 97 -3.66 -4.34 -5.34
CA GLN A 97 -4.89 -5.10 -5.07
C GLN A 97 -4.62 -6.62 -5.18
N THR A 98 -5.63 -7.45 -4.95
CA THR A 98 -5.54 -8.89 -5.24
C THR A 98 -5.44 -9.12 -6.75
N GLU A 99 -6.04 -8.25 -7.51
CA GLU A 99 -6.07 -8.18 -8.96
C GLU A 99 -4.74 -7.76 -9.57
N THR A 100 -3.88 -7.10 -8.79
CA THR A 100 -2.56 -6.62 -9.21
C THR A 100 -1.47 -7.14 -8.29
N THR A 101 -0.21 -6.99 -8.69
CA THR A 101 0.92 -7.04 -7.77
C THR A 101 1.13 -5.64 -7.15
N LEU A 102 2.37 -5.24 -6.84
CA LEU A 102 2.68 -3.90 -6.37
C LEU A 102 2.56 -2.90 -7.53
N THR A 103 1.52 -2.09 -7.51
CA THR A 103 1.20 -1.11 -8.55
C THR A 103 1.90 0.23 -8.33
N ILE A 104 1.89 0.69 -7.08
CA ILE A 104 2.56 1.92 -6.63
C ILE A 104 3.31 1.56 -5.36
N GLY A 105 4.53 2.06 -5.18
CA GLY A 105 5.27 1.75 -3.98
C GLY A 105 6.55 2.56 -3.79
N ASN A 106 7.04 2.50 -2.57
CA ASN A 106 8.36 2.99 -2.24
C ASN A 106 9.38 1.88 -2.54
N LEU A 107 9.94 1.92 -3.75
CA LEU A 107 10.95 0.97 -4.19
C LEU A 107 12.34 1.36 -3.64
N GLU A 108 13.33 0.48 -3.77
CA GLU A 108 14.67 0.65 -3.19
C GLU A 108 15.33 1.99 -3.54
N ASN A 109 15.05 2.52 -4.73
CA ASN A 109 15.64 3.78 -5.21
C ASN A 109 14.74 5.01 -4.98
N THR A 110 13.68 4.87 -4.18
CA THR A 110 12.80 5.99 -3.83
C THR A 110 13.02 6.41 -2.39
N THR A 111 12.93 7.70 -2.10
CA THR A 111 12.89 8.20 -0.72
C THR A 111 11.44 8.20 -0.25
N PRO A 112 11.06 7.35 0.73
CA PRO A 112 9.70 7.33 1.25
C PRO A 112 9.28 8.70 1.79
N ARG A 113 8.07 9.13 1.44
CA ARG A 113 7.43 10.33 1.96
C ARG A 113 6.28 9.92 2.89
N PRO A 114 6.24 10.38 4.15
CA PRO A 114 5.16 10.06 5.07
C PRO A 114 3.78 10.37 4.49
N GLY A 115 2.89 9.39 4.47
CA GLY A 115 1.54 9.51 3.90
C GLY A 115 1.42 9.29 2.40
N SER A 116 2.53 9.13 1.67
CA SER A 116 2.52 8.79 0.25
C SER A 116 2.69 7.30 0.04
N MET A 117 1.91 6.74 -0.89
CA MET A 117 2.06 5.35 -1.34
C MET A 117 3.37 5.10 -2.10
N GLY A 118 4.10 6.16 -2.51
CA GLY A 118 5.30 6.06 -3.34
C GLY A 118 5.06 6.42 -4.79
N LYS A 119 5.83 5.83 -5.70
CA LYS A 119 5.78 6.06 -7.15
C LYS A 119 5.25 4.82 -7.88
N ALA A 120 4.77 5.03 -9.11
CA ALA A 120 4.34 3.92 -9.95
C ALA A 120 5.45 2.87 -10.12
N SER A 121 5.08 1.61 -9.98
CA SER A 121 5.97 0.50 -10.32
C SER A 121 6.28 0.52 -11.83
N PRO A 122 7.53 0.27 -12.23
CA PRO A 122 7.90 0.26 -13.64
C PRO A 122 7.19 -0.83 -14.46
N MET A 123 6.51 -1.76 -13.80
CA MET A 123 5.73 -2.82 -14.46
C MET A 123 4.39 -2.32 -15.00
N TYR A 124 3.91 -1.15 -14.58
CA TYR A 124 2.57 -0.66 -14.88
C TYR A 124 2.60 0.78 -15.40
N ASP A 125 1.85 1.06 -16.46
CA ASP A 125 1.51 2.43 -16.86
C ASP A 125 0.30 2.89 -16.03
N VAL A 126 0.59 3.51 -14.88
CA VAL A 126 -0.41 3.99 -13.92
C VAL A 126 -0.76 5.44 -14.25
N ARG A 127 -2.05 5.72 -14.36
CA ARG A 127 -2.59 7.06 -14.59
C ARG A 127 -3.62 7.43 -13.52
N ILE A 128 -3.85 8.72 -13.35
CA ILE A 128 -4.99 9.25 -12.59
C ILE A 128 -6.02 9.76 -13.58
N MET A 129 -7.21 9.18 -13.55
CA MET A 129 -8.31 9.50 -14.48
C MET A 129 -9.43 10.21 -13.75
N LYS A 130 -9.86 11.35 -14.28
CA LYS A 130 -11.02 12.10 -13.78
C LYS A 130 -12.33 11.47 -14.25
N ALA A 131 -13.43 11.84 -13.60
CA ALA A 131 -14.76 11.34 -13.92
C ALA A 131 -15.24 11.65 -15.35
N ASP A 132 -14.63 12.61 -16.03
CA ASP A 132 -14.91 12.95 -17.43
C ASP A 132 -14.06 12.15 -18.44
N GLY A 133 -13.24 11.19 -17.95
CA GLY A 133 -12.36 10.35 -18.76
C GLY A 133 -11.04 11.01 -19.14
N THR A 134 -10.79 12.25 -18.73
CA THR A 134 -9.51 12.93 -18.98
C THR A 134 -8.50 12.60 -17.87
N PHE A 135 -7.21 12.71 -18.19
CA PHE A 135 -6.17 12.50 -17.17
C PHE A 135 -6.03 13.73 -16.27
N ALA A 136 -5.78 13.48 -14.99
CA ALA A 136 -5.57 14.50 -13.99
C ALA A 136 -4.18 15.15 -14.16
N ALA A 137 -4.11 16.45 -13.96
CA ALA A 137 -2.85 17.16 -13.77
C ALA A 137 -2.30 16.91 -12.35
N PRO A 138 -1.00 17.17 -12.09
CA PRO A 138 -0.44 17.07 -10.75
C PRO A 138 -1.28 17.82 -9.71
N GLY A 139 -1.60 17.14 -8.60
CA GLY A 139 -2.45 17.66 -7.52
C GLY A 139 -3.96 17.47 -7.74
N GLU A 140 -4.42 17.12 -8.96
CA GLU A 140 -5.83 16.82 -9.19
C GLU A 140 -6.16 15.36 -8.79
N THR A 141 -7.28 15.19 -8.11
CA THR A 141 -7.77 13.87 -7.69
C THR A 141 -8.55 13.17 -8.81
N GLY A 142 -8.30 11.88 -8.97
CA GLY A 142 -9.04 11.00 -9.86
C GLY A 142 -8.89 9.54 -9.46
N GLU A 143 -9.45 8.65 -10.26
CA GLU A 143 -9.30 7.21 -10.08
C GLU A 143 -7.92 6.74 -10.54
N ILE A 144 -7.32 5.83 -9.80
CA ILE A 144 -6.11 5.12 -10.24
C ILE A 144 -6.53 4.11 -11.31
N VAL A 145 -5.99 4.27 -12.51
CA VAL A 145 -6.21 3.33 -13.62
C VAL A 145 -4.88 2.79 -14.15
N ILE A 146 -4.90 1.58 -14.69
CA ILE A 146 -3.75 0.94 -15.32
C ILE A 146 -4.04 0.81 -16.81
N ASN A 147 -3.16 1.33 -17.65
CA ASN A 147 -3.28 1.20 -19.10
C ASN A 147 -3.12 -0.29 -19.52
N ILE A 148 -4.09 -0.78 -20.27
CA ILE A 148 -4.13 -2.14 -20.84
C ILE A 148 -4.42 -2.13 -22.34
N ALA A 149 -4.38 -0.98 -23.02
CA ALA A 149 -4.70 -0.84 -24.44
C ALA A 149 -3.78 -1.68 -25.34
N ASP A 150 -2.52 -1.82 -24.96
CA ASP A 150 -1.51 -2.60 -25.67
C ASP A 150 -1.38 -4.03 -25.14
N GLY A 151 -2.29 -4.45 -24.28
CA GLY A 151 -2.33 -5.76 -23.60
C GLY A 151 -2.17 -5.61 -22.09
N ALA A 152 -2.68 -6.59 -21.34
CA ALA A 152 -2.57 -6.61 -19.89
C ALA A 152 -1.10 -6.78 -19.47
N PRO A 153 -0.57 -5.92 -18.57
CA PRO A 153 0.79 -6.07 -18.07
C PRO A 153 0.93 -7.32 -17.19
N ASP A 154 2.14 -7.84 -17.09
CA ASP A 154 2.45 -8.93 -16.17
C ASP A 154 2.09 -8.52 -14.74
N GLY A 155 1.45 -9.45 -14.00
CA GLY A 155 1.01 -9.19 -12.63
C GLY A 155 -0.38 -8.57 -12.50
N LEU A 156 -1.04 -8.20 -13.59
CA LEU A 156 -2.48 -7.93 -13.59
C LEU A 156 -3.26 -9.24 -13.76
N PHE A 157 -4.35 -9.42 -13.03
CA PHE A 157 -5.21 -10.60 -13.16
C PHE A 157 -5.84 -10.70 -14.54
N MET A 158 -6.20 -11.90 -14.95
CA MET A 158 -6.78 -12.12 -16.27
C MET A 158 -8.29 -11.78 -16.30
N GLU A 159 -9.02 -12.27 -15.29
CA GLU A 159 -10.47 -12.11 -15.18
C GLU A 159 -10.97 -12.49 -13.78
N TYR A 160 -12.15 -12.09 -13.42
CA TYR A 160 -12.88 -12.66 -12.27
C TYR A 160 -13.44 -14.05 -12.65
N TYR A 161 -13.15 -15.03 -11.82
CA TYR A 161 -13.53 -16.42 -12.09
C TYR A 161 -15.05 -16.57 -12.26
N ARG A 162 -15.47 -17.02 -13.44
CA ARG A 162 -16.88 -17.22 -13.85
C ARG A 162 -17.75 -15.95 -13.73
N ASP A 163 -17.15 -14.77 -13.79
CA ASP A 163 -17.87 -13.51 -13.72
C ASP A 163 -17.35 -12.52 -14.80
N PRO A 164 -17.69 -12.79 -16.08
CA PRO A 164 -17.27 -11.93 -17.18
C PRO A 164 -17.90 -10.54 -17.12
N GLN A 165 -19.09 -10.41 -16.51
CA GLN A 165 -19.74 -9.11 -16.36
C GLN A 165 -18.91 -8.22 -15.43
N ARG A 166 -18.55 -8.71 -14.25
CA ARG A 166 -17.70 -7.98 -13.31
C ARG A 166 -16.33 -7.66 -13.89
N THR A 167 -15.78 -8.57 -14.71
CA THR A 167 -14.52 -8.32 -15.41
C THR A 167 -14.66 -7.14 -16.38
N ALA A 168 -15.74 -7.09 -17.16
CA ALA A 168 -16.01 -5.98 -18.07
C ALA A 168 -16.30 -4.64 -17.36
N GLU A 169 -16.82 -4.67 -16.12
CA GLU A 169 -17.05 -3.47 -15.29
C GLU A 169 -15.76 -2.81 -14.84
N VAL A 170 -14.65 -3.55 -14.74
CA VAL A 170 -13.36 -3.03 -14.30
C VAL A 170 -12.30 -2.97 -15.40
N MET A 171 -12.51 -3.67 -16.52
CA MET A 171 -11.62 -3.64 -17.69
C MET A 171 -12.38 -3.11 -18.90
N HIS A 172 -12.33 -1.82 -19.12
CA HIS A 172 -12.99 -1.16 -20.26
C HIS A 172 -12.20 0.06 -20.72
N ASP A 173 -12.53 0.59 -21.91
CA ASP A 173 -11.92 1.78 -22.51
C ASP A 173 -10.39 1.78 -22.58
N GLY A 174 -9.77 0.57 -22.58
CA GLY A 174 -8.31 0.41 -22.62
C GLY A 174 -7.63 0.54 -21.24
N PHE A 175 -8.42 0.52 -20.15
CA PHE A 175 -7.91 0.63 -18.79
C PHE A 175 -8.50 -0.45 -17.86
N TYR A 176 -7.68 -0.83 -16.87
CA TYR A 176 -8.17 -1.48 -15.67
C TYR A 176 -8.46 -0.39 -14.61
N HIS A 177 -9.68 -0.36 -14.15
CA HIS A 177 -10.21 0.56 -13.16
C HIS A 177 -10.11 -0.04 -11.76
N THR A 178 -9.28 0.59 -10.90
CA THR A 178 -9.04 0.04 -9.55
C THR A 178 -10.17 0.30 -8.57
N GLY A 179 -11.01 1.31 -8.82
CA GLY A 179 -11.99 1.82 -7.89
C GLY A 179 -11.37 2.60 -6.71
N ASP A 180 -10.06 2.81 -6.71
CA ASP A 180 -9.35 3.60 -5.71
C ASP A 180 -9.00 4.97 -6.28
N THR A 181 -9.09 6.03 -5.46
CA THR A 181 -8.80 7.40 -5.87
C THR A 181 -7.54 7.92 -5.21
N ALA A 182 -6.80 8.70 -5.96
CA ALA A 182 -5.55 9.33 -5.54
C ALA A 182 -5.31 10.63 -6.30
N TYR A 183 -4.31 11.37 -5.90
CA TYR A 183 -3.66 12.38 -6.74
C TYR A 183 -2.17 12.05 -6.85
N GLN A 184 -1.53 12.59 -7.89
CA GLN A 184 -0.08 12.51 -8.08
C GLN A 184 0.50 13.91 -7.92
N ASP A 185 1.60 14.05 -7.17
CA ASP A 185 2.30 15.32 -7.04
C ASP A 185 3.28 15.56 -8.22
N GLU A 186 3.87 16.76 -8.27
CA GLU A 186 4.82 17.17 -9.31
C GLU A 186 6.10 16.31 -9.34
N ASP A 187 6.45 15.67 -8.22
CA ASP A 187 7.59 14.76 -8.10
C ASP A 187 7.25 13.30 -8.45
N GLY A 188 5.99 13.04 -8.80
CA GLY A 188 5.48 11.73 -9.21
C GLY A 188 5.11 10.79 -8.08
N TYR A 189 4.96 11.29 -6.84
CA TYR A 189 4.43 10.50 -5.73
C TYR A 189 2.91 10.48 -5.75
N PHE A 190 2.34 9.33 -5.41
CA PHE A 190 0.91 9.11 -5.32
C PHE A 190 0.43 9.21 -3.87
N TRP A 191 -0.70 9.88 -3.68
CA TRP A 191 -1.32 10.14 -2.40
C TRP A 191 -2.75 9.59 -2.42
N PHE A 192 -3.01 8.63 -1.54
CA PHE A 192 -4.31 7.97 -1.46
C PHE A 192 -5.38 8.93 -0.92
N VAL A 193 -6.56 8.95 -1.56
CA VAL A 193 -7.70 9.75 -1.12
C VAL A 193 -8.81 8.86 -0.55
N GLY A 194 -9.17 7.78 -1.24
CA GLY A 194 -10.23 6.88 -0.81
C GLY A 194 -10.69 5.95 -1.92
N ARG A 195 -11.81 5.28 -1.69
CA ARG A 195 -12.52 4.52 -2.72
C ARG A 195 -13.44 5.46 -3.51
N VAL A 196 -13.68 5.15 -4.77
CA VAL A 196 -14.64 5.90 -5.61
C VAL A 196 -16.05 5.90 -4.99
N ASP A 197 -16.44 4.79 -4.38
CA ASP A 197 -17.72 4.53 -3.74
C ASP A 197 -17.80 5.07 -2.30
N ASP A 198 -16.68 5.33 -1.62
CA ASP A 198 -16.62 5.80 -0.23
C ASP A 198 -16.43 7.33 -0.10
N ILE A 199 -16.26 8.04 -1.21
CA ILE A 199 -16.01 9.49 -1.19
C ILE A 199 -17.24 10.24 -0.65
N ILE A 200 -17.01 11.00 0.41
CA ILE A 200 -18.01 11.86 1.05
C ILE A 200 -18.10 13.18 0.27
N LYS A 201 -19.31 13.51 -0.19
CA LYS A 201 -19.57 14.79 -0.86
C LYS A 201 -20.17 15.76 0.15
N VAL A 202 -19.41 16.81 0.49
CA VAL A 202 -19.85 17.87 1.43
C VAL A 202 -19.71 19.24 0.77
N ALA A 203 -20.82 19.95 0.62
CA ALA A 203 -20.84 21.33 0.08
C ALA A 203 -20.03 21.52 -1.23
N GLY A 204 -20.04 20.51 -2.11
CA GLY A 204 -19.30 20.52 -3.38
C GLY A 204 -17.87 20.01 -3.30
N TYR A 205 -17.35 19.75 -2.12
CA TYR A 205 -16.06 19.11 -1.91
C TYR A 205 -16.18 17.59 -1.88
N ARG A 206 -15.13 16.91 -2.34
CA ARG A 206 -14.97 15.47 -2.25
C ARG A 206 -13.88 15.19 -1.19
N VAL A 207 -14.27 14.54 -0.11
CA VAL A 207 -13.37 14.24 1.02
C VAL A 207 -13.31 12.73 1.19
N GLY A 208 -12.12 12.17 1.19
CA GLY A 208 -11.90 10.76 1.48
C GLY A 208 -11.98 10.49 2.99
N PRO A 209 -12.52 9.33 3.42
CA PRO A 209 -12.51 8.93 4.84
C PRO A 209 -11.12 9.03 5.47
N PHE A 210 -10.07 8.68 4.73
CA PHE A 210 -8.68 8.71 5.19
C PHE A 210 -8.19 10.13 5.52
N GLU A 211 -8.64 11.15 4.79
CA GLU A 211 -8.30 12.55 5.10
C GLU A 211 -8.89 12.98 6.45
N ILE A 212 -10.13 12.54 6.73
CA ILE A 212 -10.78 12.81 8.02
C ILE A 212 -10.08 12.07 9.15
N GLU A 213 -9.73 10.79 8.95
CA GLU A 213 -9.00 10.00 9.94
C GLU A 213 -7.64 10.62 10.28
N ASN A 214 -6.91 11.13 9.30
CA ASN A 214 -5.63 11.81 9.52
C ASN A 214 -5.78 13.09 10.35
N GLU A 215 -6.82 13.89 10.10
CA GLU A 215 -7.05 15.10 10.89
C GLU A 215 -7.50 14.80 12.34
N ILE A 216 -8.24 13.72 12.55
CA ILE A 216 -8.66 13.31 13.91
C ILE A 216 -7.47 12.77 14.72
N MET A 217 -6.46 12.19 14.06
CA MET A 217 -5.29 11.60 14.74
C MET A 217 -4.15 12.59 15.01
N ARG A 218 -4.22 13.80 14.49
CA ARG A 218 -3.30 14.91 14.83
C ARG A 218 -3.61 15.50 16.20
#